data_7427a4a1de79a11c78c3f83a4a975c78
#
_entry.id   7427a4a1de79a11c78c3f83a4a975c78
#
_cell.length_a   1.000
_cell.length_b   1.000
_cell.length_c   1.000
_cell.angle_alpha   90.00
_cell.angle_beta   90.00
_cell.angle_gamma   90.00
#
_symmetry.space_group_name_H-M   'P 1'
#
loop_
_entity.id
_entity.type
_entity.pdbx_description
1 polymer ?
#
loop_
_entity_poly.entity_id
_entity_poly.type
_entity_poly.pdbx_seq_one_letter_code
_entity_poly.pdbx_strand_id
1 'polypeptide(L)'
;MNLQQARIESERCLQCFDAPCMAACPTHIDVPRFISMIRTNNIIGAAEVVKTSNALANTCGKICPQEVFCQSVCTRGKQDSPIQIRELHFFATQIEKKKGFSATRSFPTSNKKVAVVGSGPAGLGCAFELAKLGHHVDVYDAHKPGGVPRKSIPSFRLAACELDSDTKFLSGFFTKKKQFVDAKAFKRIRREHDATFLAVGLGRDRMLGVAGEKLKGVLPVLQFLEKAKIAPATMKIGKRVVVVGGGNVSLDAAATAKRLGAESVVLIYRRSEKEMRVWKGELEEARRQGVDIRFLINPVSIVGKNKVAGVKCRRTRLSRRKDKTGRPMPVEIKGSNFMLEADTVVIAIGQTIDTNWLGDFERQGGGYVKVGENFQT
;
A
#
# COMPACT_ATOMS: atom_id res chain seq x y z
N MET A 1 12.44 7.60 -17.36
CA MET A 1 12.68 7.07 -18.70
C MET A 1 12.21 8.11 -19.70
N ASN A 2 13.04 8.46 -20.70
CA ASN A 2 12.65 9.27 -21.85
C ASN A 2 12.15 8.40 -23.00
N LEU A 3 11.68 8.99 -24.12
CA LEU A 3 11.11 8.24 -25.26
C LEU A 3 12.12 7.26 -25.87
N GLN A 4 13.37 7.69 -26.08
CA GLN A 4 14.41 6.84 -26.66
C GLN A 4 14.73 5.64 -25.74
N GLN A 5 14.89 5.88 -24.45
CA GLN A 5 15.10 4.82 -23.45
C GLN A 5 13.91 3.84 -23.41
N ALA A 6 12.67 4.35 -23.50
CA ALA A 6 11.48 3.51 -23.51
C ALA A 6 11.43 2.63 -24.78
N ARG A 7 11.82 3.15 -25.93
CA ARG A 7 11.89 2.36 -27.18
C ARG A 7 12.96 1.29 -27.08
N ILE A 8 14.19 1.64 -26.68
CA ILE A 8 15.29 0.67 -26.50
C ILE A 8 14.87 -0.45 -25.54
N GLU A 9 14.28 -0.11 -24.39
CA GLU A 9 13.83 -1.12 -23.43
C GLU A 9 12.67 -1.96 -23.97
N SER A 10 11.77 -1.38 -24.77
CA SER A 10 10.65 -2.10 -25.39
C SER A 10 11.11 -3.10 -26.46
N GLU A 11 12.20 -2.81 -27.20
CA GLU A 11 12.81 -3.72 -28.19
C GLU A 11 13.38 -4.99 -27.53
N ARG A 12 13.78 -4.94 -26.27
CA ARG A 12 14.27 -6.12 -25.54
C ARG A 12 13.16 -7.13 -25.20
N CYS A 13 11.89 -6.74 -25.29
CA CYS A 13 10.78 -7.61 -24.97
C CYS A 13 10.63 -8.74 -26.00
N LEU A 14 10.58 -9.99 -25.50
CA LEU A 14 10.49 -11.18 -26.35
C LEU A 14 9.08 -11.43 -26.91
N GLN A 15 8.07 -10.65 -26.53
CA GLN A 15 6.68 -10.78 -26.97
C GLN A 15 6.15 -12.22 -26.79
N CYS A 16 6.39 -12.82 -25.60
CA CYS A 16 6.01 -14.19 -25.29
C CYS A 16 4.52 -14.44 -25.51
N PHE A 17 4.15 -15.56 -26.16
CA PHE A 17 2.76 -15.94 -26.40
C PHE A 17 1.99 -16.16 -25.09
N ASP A 18 2.45 -17.07 -24.24
CA ASP A 18 1.93 -17.26 -22.86
C ASP A 18 2.71 -16.39 -21.89
N ALA A 19 2.50 -15.10 -21.95
CA ALA A 19 3.29 -14.11 -21.23
C ALA A 19 3.25 -14.30 -19.70
N PRO A 20 4.28 -14.86 -19.06
CA PRO A 20 4.27 -15.09 -17.61
C PRO A 20 4.13 -13.79 -16.81
N CYS A 21 4.63 -12.69 -17.35
CA CYS A 21 4.48 -11.36 -16.74
C CYS A 21 3.02 -10.88 -16.68
N MET A 22 2.17 -11.27 -17.63
CA MET A 22 0.73 -11.01 -17.60
C MET A 22 0.05 -11.85 -16.53
N ALA A 23 0.35 -13.14 -16.46
CA ALA A 23 -0.20 -14.07 -15.46
C ALA A 23 0.20 -13.67 -14.02
N ALA A 24 1.43 -13.18 -13.83
CA ALA A 24 1.92 -12.72 -12.53
C ALA A 24 1.42 -11.32 -12.13
N CYS A 25 0.83 -10.57 -13.04
CA CYS A 25 0.24 -9.26 -12.73
C CYS A 25 -1.12 -9.45 -12.03
N PRO A 26 -1.34 -8.93 -10.81
CA PRO A 26 -2.62 -9.10 -10.11
C PRO A 26 -3.83 -8.52 -10.84
N THR A 27 -3.63 -7.56 -11.76
CA THR A 27 -4.68 -6.96 -12.60
C THR A 27 -4.63 -7.45 -14.04
N HIS A 28 -3.80 -8.46 -14.35
CA HIS A 28 -3.68 -9.08 -15.66
C HIS A 28 -3.49 -8.09 -16.82
N ILE A 29 -2.64 -7.06 -16.62
CA ILE A 29 -2.28 -6.13 -17.70
C ILE A 29 -1.64 -6.91 -18.84
N ASP A 30 -2.12 -6.68 -20.07
CA ASP A 30 -1.50 -7.25 -21.27
C ASP A 30 -0.15 -6.57 -21.54
N VAL A 31 0.88 -7.11 -20.86
CA VAL A 31 2.23 -6.56 -20.84
C VAL A 31 2.89 -6.59 -22.22
N PRO A 32 2.86 -7.70 -22.98
CA PRO A 32 3.42 -7.71 -24.33
C PRO A 32 2.78 -6.66 -25.25
N ARG A 33 1.46 -6.54 -25.19
CA ARG A 33 0.71 -5.61 -26.04
C ARG A 33 1.07 -4.15 -25.78
N PHE A 34 1.06 -3.70 -24.51
CA PHE A 34 1.40 -2.30 -24.25
C PHE A 34 2.87 -1.99 -24.56
N ILE A 35 3.79 -2.94 -24.35
CA ILE A 35 5.21 -2.78 -24.71
C ILE A 35 5.38 -2.72 -26.24
N SER A 36 4.67 -3.58 -26.99
CA SER A 36 4.67 -3.52 -28.45
C SER A 36 4.18 -2.16 -28.98
N MET A 37 3.14 -1.60 -28.36
CA MET A 37 2.65 -0.28 -28.70
C MET A 37 3.67 0.84 -28.40
N ILE A 38 4.46 0.75 -27.34
CA ILE A 38 5.56 1.68 -27.08
C ILE A 38 6.60 1.57 -28.19
N ARG A 39 7.00 0.35 -28.55
CA ARG A 39 7.95 0.07 -29.63
C ARG A 39 7.54 0.70 -30.95
N THR A 40 6.24 0.63 -31.30
CA THR A 40 5.68 1.19 -32.53
C THR A 40 5.23 2.66 -32.39
N ASN A 41 5.64 3.33 -31.33
CA ASN A 41 5.34 4.74 -31.04
C ASN A 41 3.85 5.06 -30.81
N ASN A 42 3.01 4.07 -30.54
CA ASN A 42 1.62 4.25 -30.12
C ASN A 42 1.52 4.34 -28.58
N ILE A 43 2.05 5.41 -27.99
CA ILE A 43 2.18 5.55 -26.54
C ILE A 43 0.79 5.72 -25.88
N ILE A 44 -0.14 6.38 -26.55
CA ILE A 44 -1.51 6.56 -26.03
C ILE A 44 -2.24 5.22 -25.99
N GLY A 45 -2.14 4.41 -27.05
CA GLY A 45 -2.70 3.06 -27.04
C GLY A 45 -2.08 2.17 -25.97
N ALA A 46 -0.76 2.30 -25.72
CA ALA A 46 -0.09 1.60 -24.61
C ALA A 46 -0.70 1.97 -23.25
N ALA A 47 -0.91 3.25 -22.98
CA ALA A 47 -1.55 3.72 -21.75
C ALA A 47 -2.99 3.23 -21.62
N GLU A 48 -3.73 3.17 -22.74
CA GLU A 48 -5.11 2.66 -22.78
C GLU A 48 -5.17 1.16 -22.40
N VAL A 49 -4.28 0.34 -22.94
CA VAL A 49 -4.18 -1.09 -22.58
C VAL A 49 -3.96 -1.24 -21.08
N VAL A 50 -3.04 -0.47 -20.50
CA VAL A 50 -2.77 -0.50 -19.06
C VAL A 50 -4.00 -0.09 -18.25
N LYS A 51 -4.62 1.05 -18.57
CA LYS A 51 -5.77 1.60 -17.84
C LYS A 51 -7.02 0.73 -17.94
N THR A 52 -7.19 0.00 -19.03
CA THR A 52 -8.33 -0.92 -19.19
C THR A 52 -8.31 -2.04 -18.15
N SER A 53 -7.12 -2.49 -17.74
CA SER A 53 -6.94 -3.56 -16.75
C SER A 53 -6.62 -3.05 -15.34
N ASN A 54 -6.17 -1.80 -15.19
CA ASN A 54 -5.73 -1.27 -13.91
C ASN A 54 -6.33 0.12 -13.63
N ALA A 55 -7.29 0.15 -12.73
CA ALA A 55 -7.96 1.38 -12.27
C ALA A 55 -7.00 2.44 -11.71
N LEU A 56 -5.86 2.02 -11.12
CA LEU A 56 -4.87 2.89 -10.49
C LEU A 56 -3.52 2.84 -11.25
N ALA A 57 -3.59 3.00 -12.57
CA ALA A 57 -2.46 2.82 -13.47
C ALA A 57 -1.24 3.70 -13.14
N ASN A 58 -1.42 5.00 -12.89
CA ASN A 58 -0.31 5.88 -12.52
C ASN A 58 0.28 5.52 -11.16
N THR A 59 -0.58 5.23 -10.17
CA THR A 59 -0.17 4.79 -8.84
C THR A 59 0.65 3.51 -8.92
N CYS A 60 0.15 2.47 -9.61
CA CYS A 60 0.86 1.20 -9.79
C CYS A 60 2.15 1.38 -10.58
N GLY A 61 2.16 2.17 -11.64
CA GLY A 61 3.38 2.49 -12.40
C GLY A 61 4.48 3.13 -11.56
N LYS A 62 4.13 3.73 -10.43
CA LYS A 62 5.10 4.37 -9.52
C LYS A 62 5.56 3.47 -8.37
N ILE A 63 4.65 2.70 -7.75
CA ILE A 63 4.94 2.01 -6.48
C ILE A 63 4.74 0.48 -6.52
N CYS A 64 4.34 -0.11 -7.66
CA CYS A 64 4.18 -1.56 -7.74
C CYS A 64 5.53 -2.26 -7.52
N PRO A 65 5.59 -3.28 -6.65
CA PRO A 65 6.79 -4.09 -6.45
C PRO A 65 6.96 -5.12 -7.59
N GLN A 66 7.30 -4.65 -8.78
CA GLN A 66 7.42 -5.48 -9.98
C GLN A 66 8.37 -6.67 -9.81
N GLU A 67 9.37 -6.54 -8.93
CA GLU A 67 10.37 -7.56 -8.61
C GLU A 67 9.81 -8.81 -7.93
N VAL A 68 8.55 -8.76 -7.43
CA VAL A 68 7.85 -9.93 -6.89
C VAL A 68 6.66 -10.35 -7.74
N PHE A 69 6.37 -9.61 -8.82
CA PHE A 69 5.29 -9.88 -9.77
C PHE A 69 5.85 -10.10 -11.19
N CYS A 70 5.52 -9.21 -12.11
CA CYS A 70 5.81 -9.37 -13.53
C CYS A 70 7.32 -9.46 -13.85
N GLN A 71 8.17 -8.73 -13.14
CA GLN A 71 9.61 -8.74 -13.39
C GLN A 71 10.27 -10.03 -12.92
N SER A 72 9.83 -10.62 -11.79
CA SER A 72 10.40 -11.85 -11.24
C SER A 72 10.25 -13.06 -12.17
N VAL A 73 9.27 -13.05 -13.05
CA VAL A 73 8.93 -14.14 -13.97
C VAL A 73 9.24 -13.80 -15.43
N CYS A 74 9.83 -12.64 -15.69
CA CYS A 74 10.13 -12.20 -17.05
C CYS A 74 11.10 -13.15 -17.72
N THR A 75 10.71 -13.73 -18.86
CA THR A 75 11.54 -14.69 -19.64
C THR A 75 12.87 -14.09 -20.07
N ARG A 76 12.89 -12.78 -20.39
CA ARG A 76 14.12 -12.06 -20.74
C ARG A 76 15.17 -12.12 -19.61
N GLY A 77 14.74 -12.16 -18.35
CA GLY A 77 15.62 -12.27 -17.19
C GLY A 77 16.44 -13.57 -17.13
N LYS A 78 16.13 -14.58 -17.98
CA LYS A 78 16.93 -15.80 -18.15
C LYS A 78 18.11 -15.61 -19.11
N GLN A 79 18.11 -14.56 -19.90
CA GLN A 79 19.14 -14.27 -20.90
C GLN A 79 20.12 -13.20 -20.39
N ASP A 80 19.58 -12.08 -19.89
CA ASP A 80 20.38 -10.95 -19.37
C ASP A 80 19.72 -10.32 -18.14
N SER A 81 18.83 -9.35 -18.31
CA SER A 81 18.08 -8.71 -17.24
C SER A 81 16.61 -8.61 -17.61
N PRO A 82 15.68 -8.77 -16.64
CA PRO A 82 14.26 -8.67 -16.92
C PRO A 82 13.91 -7.26 -17.45
N ILE A 83 12.82 -7.20 -18.22
CA ILE A 83 12.29 -5.93 -18.74
C ILE A 83 11.86 -5.02 -17.59
N GLN A 84 12.16 -3.72 -17.71
CA GLN A 84 11.70 -2.68 -16.76
C GLN A 84 10.22 -2.34 -17.00
N ILE A 85 9.34 -3.33 -16.72
CA ILE A 85 7.93 -3.28 -17.09
C ILE A 85 7.21 -2.12 -16.40
N ARG A 86 7.46 -1.88 -15.11
CA ARG A 86 6.85 -0.78 -14.36
C ARG A 86 7.27 0.59 -14.89
N GLU A 87 8.53 0.74 -15.26
CA GLU A 87 9.06 1.98 -15.82
C GLU A 87 8.46 2.29 -17.20
N LEU A 88 8.26 1.27 -18.04
CA LEU A 88 7.56 1.40 -19.33
C LEU A 88 6.07 1.72 -19.13
N HIS A 89 5.42 1.04 -18.19
CA HIS A 89 4.04 1.33 -17.78
C HIS A 89 3.90 2.79 -17.33
N PHE A 90 4.75 3.23 -16.39
CA PHE A 90 4.73 4.60 -15.89
C PHE A 90 5.01 5.61 -17.00
N PHE A 91 5.97 5.34 -17.89
CA PHE A 91 6.26 6.19 -19.05
C PHE A 91 5.01 6.40 -19.92
N ALA A 92 4.30 5.34 -20.27
CA ALA A 92 3.11 5.43 -21.12
C ALA A 92 2.00 6.27 -20.45
N THR A 93 1.70 6.02 -19.17
CA THR A 93 0.67 6.76 -18.43
C THR A 93 1.03 8.22 -18.19
N GLN A 94 2.31 8.58 -18.06
CA GLN A 94 2.75 9.97 -17.95
C GLN A 94 2.60 10.76 -19.26
N ILE A 95 2.85 10.15 -20.41
CA ILE A 95 2.63 10.80 -21.72
C ILE A 95 1.14 11.04 -21.95
N GLU A 96 0.30 10.04 -21.66
CA GLU A 96 -1.16 10.16 -21.78
C GLU A 96 -1.70 11.27 -20.86
N LYS A 97 -1.23 11.31 -19.60
CA LYS A 97 -1.60 12.37 -18.64
C LYS A 97 -1.28 13.79 -19.17
N LYS A 98 -0.13 13.96 -19.80
CA LYS A 98 0.27 15.25 -20.41
C LYS A 98 -0.61 15.65 -21.59
N LYS A 99 -1.04 14.67 -22.39
CA LYS A 99 -1.90 14.91 -23.57
C LYS A 99 -3.38 15.11 -23.21
N GLY A 100 -3.77 14.89 -21.95
CA GLY A 100 -5.14 15.13 -21.48
C GLY A 100 -6.16 14.13 -22.02
N PHE A 101 -5.75 12.89 -22.28
CA PHE A 101 -6.63 11.85 -22.78
C PHE A 101 -7.75 11.53 -21.77
N SER A 102 -9.00 11.58 -22.22
CA SER A 102 -10.18 11.17 -21.48
C SER A 102 -10.84 10.01 -22.22
N ALA A 103 -10.75 8.80 -21.67
CA ALA A 103 -11.50 7.68 -22.21
C ALA A 103 -12.96 7.80 -21.79
N THR A 104 -13.76 8.48 -22.59
CA THR A 104 -15.21 8.36 -22.52
C THR A 104 -15.61 7.04 -23.15
N ARG A 105 -15.76 6.00 -22.33
CA ARG A 105 -16.35 4.73 -22.79
C ARG A 105 -17.79 4.70 -22.34
N SER A 106 -18.72 4.61 -23.29
CA SER A 106 -20.11 4.24 -23.02
C SER A 106 -20.18 2.72 -22.87
N PHE A 107 -20.68 2.26 -21.73
CA PHE A 107 -20.96 0.85 -21.51
C PHE A 107 -22.46 0.60 -21.56
N PRO A 108 -22.93 -0.58 -22.01
CA PRO A 108 -24.35 -0.95 -21.94
C PRO A 108 -24.86 -0.84 -20.50
N THR A 109 -26.05 -0.27 -20.31
CA THR A 109 -26.64 -0.12 -18.98
C THR A 109 -27.29 -1.42 -18.52
N SER A 110 -26.96 -1.89 -17.32
CA SER A 110 -27.53 -3.11 -16.72
C SER A 110 -28.77 -2.86 -15.87
N ASN A 111 -29.14 -1.61 -15.61
CA ASN A 111 -30.19 -1.18 -14.67
C ASN A 111 -29.97 -1.63 -13.21
N LYS A 112 -28.78 -2.10 -12.85
CA LYS A 112 -28.41 -2.49 -11.46
C LYS A 112 -27.66 -1.36 -10.79
N LYS A 113 -27.96 -1.17 -9.50
CA LYS A 113 -27.35 -0.15 -8.66
C LYS A 113 -26.52 -0.79 -7.54
N VAL A 114 -25.23 -0.47 -7.50
CA VAL A 114 -24.29 -1.05 -6.53
C VAL A 114 -23.68 0.03 -5.65
N ALA A 115 -23.67 -0.20 -4.33
CA ALA A 115 -22.96 0.65 -3.39
C ALA A 115 -21.54 0.11 -3.14
N VAL A 116 -20.55 1.00 -3.11
CA VAL A 116 -19.19 0.70 -2.66
C VAL A 116 -18.88 1.56 -1.45
N VAL A 117 -18.59 0.94 -0.31
CA VAL A 117 -18.28 1.63 0.94
C VAL A 117 -16.77 1.67 1.13
N GLY A 118 -16.19 2.85 0.91
CA GLY A 118 -14.76 3.13 0.91
C GLY A 118 -14.21 3.38 -0.49
N SER A 119 -13.47 4.48 -0.66
CA SER A 119 -12.82 4.90 -1.91
C SER A 119 -11.30 4.70 -1.90
N GLY A 120 -10.83 3.68 -1.16
CA GLY A 120 -9.46 3.17 -1.25
C GLY A 120 -9.24 2.36 -2.54
N PRO A 121 -8.03 1.80 -2.76
CA PRO A 121 -7.72 1.03 -3.98
C PRO A 121 -8.72 -0.07 -4.30
N ALA A 122 -9.14 -0.84 -3.29
CA ALA A 122 -10.13 -1.92 -3.47
C ALA A 122 -11.49 -1.39 -3.94
N GLY A 123 -11.99 -0.30 -3.31
CA GLY A 123 -13.26 0.31 -3.69
C GLY A 123 -13.21 0.96 -5.06
N LEU A 124 -12.13 1.65 -5.38
CA LEU A 124 -11.95 2.28 -6.70
C LEU A 124 -11.83 1.23 -7.81
N GLY A 125 -11.09 0.13 -7.57
CA GLY A 125 -11.00 -0.99 -8.50
C GLY A 125 -12.36 -1.66 -8.73
N CYS A 126 -13.08 -1.97 -7.65
CA CYS A 126 -14.42 -2.55 -7.73
C CYS A 126 -15.40 -1.63 -8.49
N ALA A 127 -15.42 -0.34 -8.17
CA ALA A 127 -16.28 0.63 -8.86
C ALA A 127 -15.99 0.71 -10.35
N PHE A 128 -14.72 0.68 -10.74
CA PHE A 128 -14.30 0.68 -12.13
C PHE A 128 -14.77 -0.56 -12.89
N GLU A 129 -14.55 -1.76 -12.32
CA GLU A 129 -14.97 -3.02 -12.96
C GLU A 129 -16.50 -3.13 -13.06
N LEU A 130 -17.23 -2.74 -12.03
CA LEU A 130 -18.70 -2.73 -12.05
C LEU A 130 -19.26 -1.74 -13.10
N ALA A 131 -18.65 -0.57 -13.23
CA ALA A 131 -19.05 0.40 -14.25
C ALA A 131 -18.79 -0.13 -15.68
N LYS A 132 -17.70 -0.86 -15.91
CA LYS A 132 -17.43 -1.54 -17.20
C LYS A 132 -18.49 -2.59 -17.54
N LEU A 133 -19.12 -3.19 -16.53
CA LEU A 133 -20.23 -4.12 -16.69
C LEU A 133 -21.58 -3.40 -16.85
N GLY A 134 -21.60 -2.06 -16.88
CA GLY A 134 -22.78 -1.25 -17.08
C GLY A 134 -23.61 -0.99 -15.82
N HIS A 135 -23.10 -1.30 -14.63
CA HIS A 135 -23.79 -1.02 -13.38
C HIS A 135 -23.68 0.46 -13.00
N HIS A 136 -24.74 0.98 -12.38
CA HIS A 136 -24.68 2.27 -11.70
C HIS A 136 -23.99 2.10 -10.34
N VAL A 137 -22.91 2.83 -10.10
CA VAL A 137 -22.08 2.67 -8.89
C VAL A 137 -22.07 3.94 -8.06
N ASP A 138 -22.51 3.84 -6.81
CA ASP A 138 -22.38 4.89 -5.79
C ASP A 138 -21.21 4.56 -4.84
N VAL A 139 -20.18 5.41 -4.78
CA VAL A 139 -19.02 5.24 -3.91
C VAL A 139 -19.11 6.16 -2.71
N TYR A 140 -19.23 5.60 -1.53
CA TYR A 140 -19.38 6.30 -0.24
C TYR A 140 -18.05 6.43 0.48
N ASP A 141 -17.60 7.65 0.76
CA ASP A 141 -16.40 7.93 1.56
C ASP A 141 -16.48 9.35 2.13
N ALA A 142 -16.08 9.53 3.38
CA ALA A 142 -16.00 10.85 4.02
C ALA A 142 -14.86 11.72 3.47
N HIS A 143 -13.84 11.11 2.87
CA HIS A 143 -12.61 11.76 2.46
C HIS A 143 -12.47 11.83 0.93
N LYS A 144 -11.36 12.42 0.47
CA LYS A 144 -10.95 12.36 -0.94
C LYS A 144 -10.61 10.90 -1.31
N PRO A 145 -10.96 10.43 -2.53
CA PRO A 145 -10.63 9.10 -3.00
C PRO A 145 -9.12 8.80 -2.96
N GLY A 146 -8.76 7.55 -2.73
CA GLY A 146 -7.40 7.06 -2.76
C GLY A 146 -6.94 6.30 -1.51
N GLY A 147 -7.65 6.39 -0.37
CA GLY A 147 -7.36 5.60 0.84
C GLY A 147 -5.91 5.71 1.35
N VAL A 148 -5.28 4.58 1.66
CA VAL A 148 -3.89 4.49 2.16
C VAL A 148 -2.87 5.17 1.22
N PRO A 149 -2.90 4.98 -0.10
CA PRO A 149 -2.03 5.73 -1.02
C PRO A 149 -2.09 7.24 -0.84
N ARG A 150 -3.27 7.79 -0.57
CA ARG A 150 -3.43 9.21 -0.31
C ARG A 150 -2.94 9.63 1.07
N LYS A 151 -3.25 8.83 2.09
CA LYS A 151 -3.01 9.21 3.49
C LYS A 151 -1.60 8.90 3.97
N SER A 152 -1.10 7.69 3.68
CA SER A 152 0.04 7.14 4.42
C SER A 152 1.27 6.84 3.57
N ILE A 153 1.15 6.63 2.23
CA ILE A 153 2.35 6.45 1.41
C ILE A 153 3.07 7.80 1.28
N PRO A 154 4.35 7.90 1.68
CA PRO A 154 5.08 9.16 1.65
C PRO A 154 5.16 9.79 0.27
N SER A 155 5.18 11.14 0.21
CA SER A 155 5.19 11.89 -1.05
C SER A 155 6.44 11.63 -1.90
N PHE A 156 7.57 11.27 -1.29
CA PHE A 156 8.79 10.90 -2.03
C PHE A 156 8.69 9.54 -2.73
N ARG A 157 7.73 8.67 -2.35
CA ARG A 157 7.41 7.42 -3.06
C ARG A 157 6.28 7.61 -4.05
N LEU A 158 5.20 8.29 -3.64
CA LEU A 158 4.01 8.54 -4.45
C LEU A 158 3.59 9.99 -4.35
N ALA A 159 3.90 10.78 -5.37
CA ALA A 159 3.45 12.15 -5.45
C ALA A 159 1.91 12.23 -5.55
N ALA A 160 1.31 13.24 -4.93
CA ALA A 160 -0.14 13.40 -4.92
C ALA A 160 -0.74 13.47 -6.33
N CYS A 161 -0.04 14.11 -7.28
CA CYS A 161 -0.48 14.27 -8.66
C CYS A 161 -0.63 12.94 -9.43
N GLU A 162 0.08 11.88 -9.03
CA GLU A 162 -0.08 10.56 -9.67
C GLU A 162 -1.41 9.93 -9.28
N LEU A 163 -1.72 9.94 -7.99
CA LEU A 163 -3.00 9.44 -7.49
C LEU A 163 -4.18 10.34 -7.92
N ASP A 164 -3.97 11.67 -7.98
CA ASP A 164 -5.00 12.59 -8.45
C ASP A 164 -5.33 12.36 -9.93
N SER A 165 -4.35 11.98 -10.75
CA SER A 165 -4.59 11.58 -12.14
C SER A 165 -5.48 10.33 -12.22
N ASP A 166 -5.19 9.28 -11.43
CA ASP A 166 -6.02 8.07 -11.39
C ASP A 166 -7.44 8.38 -10.89
N THR A 167 -7.57 9.12 -9.78
CA THR A 167 -8.89 9.44 -9.22
C THR A 167 -9.72 10.36 -10.11
N LYS A 168 -9.08 11.26 -10.88
CA LYS A 168 -9.74 12.09 -11.89
C LYS A 168 -10.27 11.25 -13.04
N PHE A 169 -9.45 10.33 -13.57
CA PHE A 169 -9.89 9.37 -14.58
C PHE A 169 -11.09 8.55 -14.11
N LEU A 170 -11.01 8.01 -12.89
CA LEU A 170 -12.05 7.16 -12.32
C LEU A 170 -13.35 7.91 -11.98
N SER A 171 -13.31 9.22 -11.79
CA SER A 171 -14.51 10.01 -11.43
C SER A 171 -15.60 9.99 -12.51
N GLY A 172 -15.31 9.60 -13.73
CA GLY A 172 -16.29 9.39 -14.80
C GLY A 172 -17.04 8.06 -14.73
N PHE A 173 -16.67 7.15 -13.84
CA PHE A 173 -17.23 5.79 -13.78
C PHE A 173 -18.16 5.54 -12.61
N PHE A 174 -18.27 6.45 -11.65
CA PHE A 174 -19.12 6.29 -10.47
C PHE A 174 -19.59 7.63 -9.90
N THR A 175 -20.66 7.60 -9.15
CA THR A 175 -21.14 8.76 -8.39
C THR A 175 -20.50 8.77 -7.01
N LYS A 176 -19.75 9.83 -6.70
CA LYS A 176 -19.16 9.99 -5.37
C LYS A 176 -20.18 10.53 -4.38
N LYS A 177 -20.36 9.84 -3.27
CA LYS A 177 -21.16 10.28 -2.11
C LYS A 177 -20.21 10.64 -0.96
N LYS A 178 -20.04 11.93 -0.68
CA LYS A 178 -19.21 12.40 0.45
C LYS A 178 -19.96 12.16 1.76
N GLN A 179 -19.83 10.96 2.33
CA GLN A 179 -20.54 10.54 3.53
C GLN A 179 -19.69 9.58 4.36
N PHE A 180 -19.65 9.81 5.67
CA PHE A 180 -19.20 8.79 6.62
C PHE A 180 -20.29 7.74 6.75
N VAL A 181 -19.92 6.47 6.65
CA VAL A 181 -20.87 5.35 6.74
C VAL A 181 -20.74 4.72 8.12
N ASP A 182 -21.71 5.01 8.97
CA ASP A 182 -21.95 4.34 10.26
C ASP A 182 -22.97 3.18 10.12
N ALA A 183 -23.32 2.54 11.19
CA ALA A 183 -24.28 1.41 11.20
C ALA A 183 -25.65 1.79 10.62
N LYS A 184 -26.16 2.99 10.92
CA LYS A 184 -27.47 3.47 10.43
C LYS A 184 -27.42 3.75 8.93
N ALA A 185 -26.37 4.46 8.48
CA ALA A 185 -26.16 4.74 7.06
C ALA A 185 -25.97 3.45 6.27
N PHE A 186 -25.21 2.48 6.81
CA PHE A 186 -24.98 1.20 6.16
C PHE A 186 -26.27 0.39 5.96
N LYS A 187 -27.14 0.30 6.98
CA LYS A 187 -28.46 -0.36 6.87
C LYS A 187 -29.33 0.28 5.78
N ARG A 188 -29.31 1.62 5.68
CA ARG A 188 -30.02 2.35 4.62
C ARG A 188 -29.44 2.04 3.24
N ILE A 189 -28.11 2.17 3.07
CA ILE A 189 -27.41 1.94 1.80
C ILE A 189 -27.71 0.53 1.26
N ARG A 190 -27.68 -0.50 2.13
CA ARG A 190 -28.01 -1.87 1.75
C ARG A 190 -29.43 -2.06 1.22
N ARG A 191 -30.40 -1.25 1.69
CA ARG A 191 -31.78 -1.31 1.20
C ARG A 191 -32.01 -0.55 -0.11
N GLU A 192 -31.19 0.46 -0.35
CA GLU A 192 -31.30 1.34 -1.53
C GLU A 192 -30.51 0.83 -2.75
N HIS A 193 -29.78 -0.29 -2.63
CA HIS A 193 -28.92 -0.84 -3.68
C HIS A 193 -29.15 -2.34 -3.84
N ASP A 194 -28.97 -2.84 -5.08
CA ASP A 194 -29.05 -4.28 -5.38
C ASP A 194 -27.93 -5.08 -4.70
N ALA A 195 -26.74 -4.46 -4.55
CA ALA A 195 -25.60 -5.06 -3.86
C ALA A 195 -24.75 -3.99 -3.18
N THR A 196 -23.97 -4.41 -2.16
CA THR A 196 -23.05 -3.52 -1.45
C THR A 196 -21.67 -4.17 -1.32
N PHE A 197 -20.62 -3.47 -1.74
CA PHE A 197 -19.23 -3.91 -1.61
C PHE A 197 -18.54 -3.16 -0.46
N LEU A 198 -17.95 -3.91 0.49
CA LEU A 198 -17.24 -3.36 1.64
C LEU A 198 -15.75 -3.19 1.33
N ALA A 199 -15.29 -1.96 1.21
CA ALA A 199 -13.90 -1.59 0.90
C ALA A 199 -13.30 -0.63 1.95
N VAL A 200 -13.66 -0.78 3.20
CA VAL A 200 -13.35 0.17 4.29
C VAL A 200 -11.87 0.17 4.73
N GLY A 201 -11.09 -0.81 4.29
CA GLY A 201 -9.65 -0.90 4.54
C GLY A 201 -9.27 -1.15 6.00
N LEU A 202 -7.96 -1.06 6.30
CA LEU A 202 -7.39 -1.25 7.64
C LEU A 202 -6.98 0.11 8.21
N GLY A 203 -7.93 0.84 8.77
CA GLY A 203 -7.73 2.23 9.21
C GLY A 203 -7.16 2.42 10.61
N ARG A 204 -6.92 1.35 11.37
CA ARG A 204 -6.43 1.43 12.76
C ARG A 204 -5.06 0.77 12.91
N ASP A 205 -4.15 1.44 13.60
CA ASP A 205 -2.87 0.89 13.98
C ASP A 205 -3.01 -0.14 15.10
N ARG A 206 -2.24 -1.21 15.04
CA ARG A 206 -2.05 -2.13 16.17
C ARG A 206 -0.99 -1.55 17.10
N MET A 207 -1.30 -1.60 18.39
CA MET A 207 -0.38 -1.18 19.45
C MET A 207 0.36 -2.40 20.03
N LEU A 208 1.50 -2.15 20.69
CA LEU A 208 2.34 -3.22 21.27
C LEU A 208 1.70 -3.88 22.51
N GLY A 209 0.87 -3.14 23.25
CA GLY A 209 0.30 -3.57 24.53
C GLY A 209 1.32 -3.57 25.67
N VAL A 210 2.33 -2.70 25.59
CA VAL A 210 3.40 -2.60 26.62
C VAL A 210 3.27 -1.35 27.47
N ALA A 211 3.86 -1.36 28.65
CA ALA A 211 3.92 -0.18 29.51
C ALA A 211 4.59 0.99 28.78
N GLY A 212 4.07 2.20 28.99
CA GLY A 212 4.60 3.44 28.40
C GLY A 212 4.10 3.79 27.01
N GLU A 213 3.22 3.01 26.39
CA GLU A 213 2.66 3.30 25.05
C GLU A 213 1.88 4.62 24.97
N LYS A 214 1.40 5.12 26.09
CA LYS A 214 0.64 6.39 26.16
C LYS A 214 1.52 7.63 26.41
N LEU A 215 2.81 7.46 26.52
CA LEU A 215 3.75 8.58 26.72
C LEU A 215 3.76 9.49 25.48
N LYS A 216 3.92 10.80 25.74
CA LYS A 216 4.13 11.78 24.68
C LYS A 216 5.39 11.43 23.88
N GLY A 217 5.27 11.36 22.55
CA GLY A 217 6.36 10.90 21.67
C GLY A 217 6.20 9.46 21.17
N VAL A 218 5.18 8.73 21.63
CA VAL A 218 4.77 7.46 21.02
C VAL A 218 3.74 7.75 19.93
N LEU A 219 3.99 7.29 18.72
CA LEU A 219 3.20 7.60 17.54
C LEU A 219 2.76 6.30 16.83
N PRO A 220 1.44 6.07 16.64
CA PRO A 220 0.94 5.07 15.71
C PRO A 220 1.36 5.42 14.28
N VAL A 221 1.77 4.42 13.48
CA VAL A 221 2.45 4.67 12.20
C VAL A 221 1.57 5.36 11.17
N LEU A 222 0.28 5.01 11.07
CA LEU A 222 -0.61 5.66 10.10
C LEU A 222 -0.80 7.14 10.42
N GLN A 223 -0.99 7.48 11.71
CA GLN A 223 -1.09 8.87 12.16
C GLN A 223 0.22 9.64 11.92
N PHE A 224 1.36 8.99 12.17
CA PHE A 224 2.68 9.57 11.92
C PHE A 224 2.84 9.92 10.44
N LEU A 225 2.62 8.96 9.54
CA LEU A 225 2.78 9.15 8.10
C LEU A 225 1.78 10.14 7.50
N GLU A 226 0.52 10.11 7.96
CA GLU A 226 -0.50 11.06 7.52
C GLU A 226 -0.13 12.50 7.91
N LYS A 227 0.26 12.75 9.15
CA LYS A 227 0.71 14.07 9.61
C LYS A 227 1.96 14.54 8.86
N ALA A 228 2.95 13.65 8.70
CA ALA A 228 4.17 13.94 7.95
C ALA A 228 3.91 14.30 6.49
N LYS A 229 2.89 13.69 5.88
CA LYS A 229 2.50 13.95 4.49
C LYS A 229 1.73 15.26 4.32
N ILE A 230 0.81 15.56 5.25
CA ILE A 230 -0.08 16.73 5.14
C ILE A 230 0.64 18.01 5.57
N ALA A 231 1.40 17.97 6.66
CA ALA A 231 2.01 19.13 7.28
C ALA A 231 3.44 18.85 7.78
N PRO A 232 4.37 18.48 6.89
CA PRO A 232 5.73 18.11 7.29
C PRO A 232 6.47 19.23 8.04
N ALA A 233 6.27 20.48 7.66
CA ALA A 233 6.91 21.65 8.30
C ALA A 233 6.48 21.88 9.75
N THR A 234 5.29 21.43 10.13
CA THR A 234 4.77 21.60 11.50
C THR A 234 5.01 20.39 12.39
N MET A 235 5.49 19.28 11.79
CA MET A 235 5.68 18.03 12.52
C MET A 235 7.00 18.05 13.28
N LYS A 236 6.91 18.17 14.60
CA LYS A 236 8.08 18.04 15.48
C LYS A 236 8.33 16.58 15.80
N ILE A 237 9.50 16.08 15.40
CA ILE A 237 10.01 14.76 15.74
C ILE A 237 11.25 14.91 16.62
N GLY A 238 11.52 13.94 17.50
CA GLY A 238 12.73 13.93 18.31
C GLY A 238 13.98 13.63 17.49
N LYS A 239 15.14 13.85 18.06
CA LYS A 239 16.44 13.59 17.41
C LYS A 239 16.71 12.10 17.25
N ARG A 240 16.29 11.28 18.23
CA ARG A 240 16.48 9.82 18.28
C ARG A 240 15.13 9.14 18.11
N VAL A 241 14.94 8.47 17.00
CA VAL A 241 13.69 7.80 16.65
C VAL A 241 13.88 6.29 16.63
N VAL A 242 13.03 5.58 17.36
CA VAL A 242 12.93 4.12 17.28
C VAL A 242 11.66 3.77 16.53
N VAL A 243 11.78 3.02 15.42
CA VAL A 243 10.67 2.46 14.67
C VAL A 243 10.54 0.98 15.00
N VAL A 244 9.36 0.55 15.41
CA VAL A 244 9.10 -0.85 15.76
C VAL A 244 8.27 -1.51 14.67
N GLY A 245 8.87 -2.45 13.92
CA GLY A 245 8.14 -3.15 12.87
C GLY A 245 9.05 -3.85 11.85
N GLY A 246 8.46 -4.58 10.91
CA GLY A 246 9.19 -5.34 9.89
C GLY A 246 8.40 -5.47 8.58
N GLY A 247 7.57 -4.50 8.24
CA GLY A 247 6.87 -4.38 6.97
C GLY A 247 7.25 -3.09 6.24
N ASN A 248 6.83 -2.93 4.98
CA ASN A 248 7.14 -1.74 4.17
C ASN A 248 6.74 -0.44 4.85
N VAL A 249 5.62 -0.44 5.60
CA VAL A 249 5.18 0.75 6.37
C VAL A 249 6.20 1.17 7.43
N SER A 250 6.95 0.23 8.01
CA SER A 250 8.02 0.55 8.96
C SER A 250 9.23 1.18 8.28
N LEU A 251 9.56 0.77 7.04
CA LEU A 251 10.59 1.42 6.22
C LEU A 251 10.16 2.84 5.81
N ASP A 252 8.90 3.00 5.38
CA ASP A 252 8.33 4.31 5.07
C ASP A 252 8.40 5.26 6.27
N ALA A 253 8.10 4.75 7.48
CA ALA A 253 8.19 5.53 8.70
C ALA A 253 9.63 5.92 9.03
N ALA A 254 10.58 4.99 8.90
CA ALA A 254 11.99 5.25 9.17
C ALA A 254 12.58 6.27 8.18
N ALA A 255 12.33 6.10 6.88
CA ALA A 255 12.74 7.05 5.85
C ALA A 255 12.11 8.44 6.04
N THR A 256 10.82 8.48 6.45
CA THR A 256 10.12 9.72 6.76
C THR A 256 10.75 10.42 7.96
N ALA A 257 11.08 9.67 9.03
CA ALA A 257 11.74 10.23 10.21
C ALA A 257 13.10 10.85 9.87
N LYS A 258 13.92 10.19 9.04
CA LYS A 258 15.18 10.77 8.55
C LYS A 258 14.96 12.07 7.78
N ARG A 259 13.98 12.12 6.89
CA ARG A 259 13.64 13.33 6.10
C ARG A 259 13.05 14.46 6.93
N LEU A 260 12.46 14.18 8.07
CA LEU A 260 11.99 15.16 9.05
C LEU A 260 13.12 15.69 9.96
N GLY A 261 14.37 15.23 9.76
CA GLY A 261 15.55 15.75 10.47
C GLY A 261 15.93 14.95 11.70
N ALA A 262 15.48 13.70 11.87
CA ALA A 262 15.97 12.85 12.95
C ALA A 262 17.47 12.54 12.75
N GLU A 263 18.28 12.80 13.78
CA GLU A 263 19.72 12.55 13.76
C GLU A 263 20.02 11.03 13.72
N SER A 264 19.29 10.26 14.54
CA SER A 264 19.39 8.80 14.60
C SER A 264 18.03 8.17 14.40
N VAL A 265 17.95 7.19 13.50
CA VAL A 265 16.75 6.36 13.30
C VAL A 265 17.15 4.89 13.38
N VAL A 266 16.60 4.21 14.39
CA VAL A 266 16.81 2.77 14.62
C VAL A 266 15.50 2.05 14.35
N LEU A 267 15.49 1.12 13.38
CA LEU A 267 14.37 0.24 13.14
C LEU A 267 14.63 -1.11 13.81
N ILE A 268 13.74 -1.53 14.71
CA ILE A 268 13.86 -2.82 15.40
C ILE A 268 12.82 -3.80 14.91
N TYR A 269 13.27 -5.05 14.68
CA TYR A 269 12.40 -6.14 14.24
C TYR A 269 12.66 -7.41 15.05
N ARG A 270 11.58 -8.05 15.51
CA ARG A 270 11.65 -9.23 16.41
C ARG A 270 12.07 -10.54 15.75
N ARG A 271 12.24 -10.57 14.41
CA ARG A 271 12.75 -11.72 13.64
C ARG A 271 14.02 -11.32 12.90
N SER A 272 14.57 -12.23 12.10
CA SER A 272 15.70 -11.93 11.25
C SER A 272 15.27 -11.24 9.95
N GLU A 273 16.26 -10.77 9.19
CA GLU A 273 16.02 -10.15 7.88
C GLU A 273 15.25 -11.06 6.92
N LYS A 274 15.55 -12.36 6.95
CA LYS A 274 14.91 -13.37 6.10
C LYS A 274 13.39 -13.43 6.27
N GLU A 275 12.89 -13.19 7.48
CA GLU A 275 11.45 -13.18 7.78
C GLU A 275 10.81 -11.80 7.63
N MET A 276 11.59 -10.77 7.26
CA MET A 276 11.06 -9.43 7.04
C MET A 276 10.20 -9.41 5.78
N ARG A 277 9.00 -8.83 5.88
CA ARG A 277 8.07 -8.71 4.75
C ARG A 277 8.21 -7.35 4.08
N VAL A 278 9.37 -7.10 3.54
CA VAL A 278 9.70 -5.88 2.82
C VAL A 278 10.31 -6.22 1.46
N TRP A 279 10.25 -5.30 0.55
CA TRP A 279 10.94 -5.44 -0.72
C TRP A 279 12.41 -5.10 -0.56
N LYS A 280 13.27 -5.91 -1.18
CA LYS A 280 14.73 -5.79 -1.03
C LYS A 280 15.23 -4.40 -1.40
N GLY A 281 14.77 -3.85 -2.51
CA GLY A 281 15.15 -2.51 -2.94
C GLY A 281 14.80 -1.41 -1.93
N GLU A 282 13.64 -1.52 -1.25
CA GLU A 282 13.26 -0.56 -0.20
C GLU A 282 14.09 -0.72 1.07
N LEU A 283 14.45 -1.96 1.42
CA LEU A 283 15.33 -2.23 2.56
C LEU A 283 16.73 -1.63 2.34
N GLU A 284 17.29 -1.84 1.15
CA GLU A 284 18.58 -1.28 0.77
C GLU A 284 18.55 0.25 0.71
N GLU A 285 17.47 0.82 0.20
CA GLU A 285 17.29 2.27 0.18
C GLU A 285 17.21 2.86 1.60
N ALA A 286 16.49 2.21 2.52
CA ALA A 286 16.45 2.65 3.91
C ALA A 286 17.85 2.61 4.57
N ARG A 287 18.66 1.58 4.29
CA ARG A 287 20.07 1.50 4.73
C ARG A 287 20.92 2.63 4.17
N ARG A 288 20.78 2.93 2.85
CA ARG A 288 21.50 4.05 2.20
C ARG A 288 21.13 5.40 2.80
N GLN A 289 19.89 5.56 3.25
CA GLN A 289 19.43 6.76 3.95
C GLN A 289 19.91 6.84 5.42
N GLY A 290 20.74 5.89 5.88
CA GLY A 290 21.30 5.88 7.22
C GLY A 290 20.31 5.42 8.29
N VAL A 291 19.35 4.56 7.96
CA VAL A 291 18.52 3.85 8.95
C VAL A 291 19.29 2.67 9.50
N ASP A 292 19.50 2.64 10.83
CA ASP A 292 20.09 1.51 11.53
C ASP A 292 19.02 0.42 11.75
N ILE A 293 19.14 -0.70 11.03
CA ILE A 293 18.15 -1.78 11.08
C ILE A 293 18.67 -2.91 11.92
N ARG A 294 18.01 -3.16 13.05
CA ARG A 294 18.39 -4.16 14.04
C ARG A 294 17.38 -5.28 14.13
N PHE A 295 17.87 -6.51 13.99
CA PHE A 295 17.04 -7.71 13.98
C PHE A 295 17.09 -8.43 15.33
N LEU A 296 16.13 -9.35 15.52
CA LEU A 296 16.02 -10.19 16.72
C LEU A 296 15.89 -9.36 18.01
N ILE A 297 15.12 -8.27 17.94
CA ILE A 297 14.88 -7.36 19.07
C ILE A 297 13.38 -7.17 19.24
N ASN A 298 12.89 -7.42 20.46
CA ASN A 298 11.50 -7.17 20.86
C ASN A 298 11.43 -6.03 21.89
N PRO A 299 10.59 -5.00 21.71
CA PRO A 299 10.34 -3.99 22.73
C PRO A 299 9.55 -4.61 23.89
N VAL A 300 9.97 -4.33 25.12
CA VAL A 300 9.34 -4.83 26.35
C VAL A 300 8.53 -3.74 27.05
N SER A 301 9.05 -2.50 27.04
CA SER A 301 8.37 -1.33 27.56
C SER A 301 8.95 -0.06 26.95
N ILE A 302 8.16 1.00 26.93
CA ILE A 302 8.62 2.34 26.59
C ILE A 302 8.79 3.10 27.89
N VAL A 303 9.94 3.73 28.08
CA VAL A 303 10.30 4.36 29.34
C VAL A 303 10.34 5.88 29.21
N GLY A 304 9.98 6.55 30.28
CA GLY A 304 9.95 8.00 30.39
C GLY A 304 9.05 8.44 31.54
N LYS A 305 9.11 9.70 31.91
CA LYS A 305 8.25 10.28 32.98
C LYS A 305 6.95 10.80 32.39
N ASN A 306 7.02 11.82 31.52
CA ASN A 306 5.85 12.42 30.81
C ASN A 306 5.99 12.25 29.30
N LYS A 307 7.21 12.05 28.82
CA LYS A 307 7.56 11.83 27.42
C LYS A 307 8.52 10.67 27.31
N VAL A 308 8.64 10.13 26.11
CA VAL A 308 9.60 9.07 25.77
C VAL A 308 11.03 9.51 26.10
N ALA A 309 11.78 8.65 26.76
CA ALA A 309 13.22 8.77 27.02
C ALA A 309 13.98 7.56 26.46
N GLY A 310 13.28 6.45 26.20
CA GLY A 310 13.87 5.26 25.60
C GLY A 310 12.91 4.09 25.49
N VAL A 311 13.42 3.00 24.91
CA VAL A 311 12.71 1.73 24.76
C VAL A 311 13.53 0.64 25.44
N LYS A 312 12.97 -0.03 26.44
CA LYS A 312 13.53 -1.24 27.01
C LYS A 312 13.27 -2.39 26.06
N CYS A 313 14.31 -3.00 25.58
CA CYS A 313 14.28 -4.07 24.59
C CYS A 313 14.83 -5.38 25.18
N ARG A 314 14.48 -6.48 24.54
CA ARG A 314 15.01 -7.82 24.81
C ARG A 314 15.41 -8.48 23.50
N ARG A 315 16.51 -9.23 23.50
CA ARG A 315 16.91 -10.04 22.36
C ARG A 315 15.98 -11.22 22.18
N THR A 316 15.78 -11.64 20.94
CA THR A 316 14.99 -12.82 20.58
C THR A 316 15.84 -13.82 19.81
N ARG A 317 15.39 -15.06 19.77
CA ARG A 317 15.86 -16.10 18.86
C ARG A 317 14.67 -16.70 18.12
N LEU A 318 14.87 -17.25 16.95
CA LEU A 318 13.82 -17.93 16.20
C LEU A 318 13.67 -19.37 16.69
N SER A 319 12.43 -19.79 16.91
CA SER A 319 12.08 -21.17 17.26
C SER A 319 11.79 -21.98 15.99
N ARG A 320 11.78 -23.33 16.12
CA ARG A 320 11.31 -24.23 15.05
C ARG A 320 9.79 -24.13 14.82
N ARG A 321 9.03 -23.69 15.83
CA ARG A 321 7.57 -23.46 15.70
C ARG A 321 7.30 -22.30 14.77
N LYS A 322 6.31 -22.46 13.90
CA LYS A 322 5.87 -21.44 12.96
C LYS A 322 4.56 -20.78 13.43
N ASP A 323 4.39 -19.51 13.09
CA ASP A 323 3.11 -18.82 13.27
C ASP A 323 2.11 -19.20 12.15
N LYS A 324 0.87 -18.72 12.25
CA LYS A 324 -0.18 -18.95 11.25
C LYS A 324 0.19 -18.52 9.82
N THR A 325 1.26 -17.76 9.65
CA THR A 325 1.76 -17.28 8.36
C THR A 325 2.99 -18.06 7.86
N GLY A 326 3.32 -19.19 8.52
CA GLY A 326 4.42 -20.06 8.17
C GLY A 326 5.82 -19.59 8.60
N ARG A 327 5.93 -18.46 9.35
CA ARG A 327 7.22 -17.89 9.78
C ARG A 327 7.63 -18.40 11.17
N PRO A 328 8.93 -18.64 11.42
CA PRO A 328 9.46 -18.99 12.73
C PRO A 328 8.98 -18.01 13.80
N MET A 329 8.53 -18.53 14.96
CA MET A 329 8.10 -17.70 16.08
C MET A 329 9.32 -17.12 16.82
N PRO A 330 9.35 -15.81 17.10
CA PRO A 330 10.38 -15.22 17.94
C PRO A 330 10.14 -15.62 19.40
N VAL A 331 11.21 -16.04 20.07
CA VAL A 331 11.24 -16.38 21.50
C VAL A 331 12.24 -15.47 22.20
N GLU A 332 11.82 -14.82 23.28
CA GLU A 332 12.67 -13.92 24.04
C GLU A 332 13.77 -14.68 24.79
N ILE A 333 14.96 -14.10 24.84
CA ILE A 333 16.11 -14.62 25.59
C ILE A 333 16.08 -13.97 26.97
N LYS A 334 15.89 -14.77 28.02
CA LYS A 334 15.92 -14.28 29.43
C LYS A 334 17.24 -13.62 29.74
N GLY A 335 17.23 -12.53 30.52
CA GLY A 335 18.45 -11.82 30.93
C GLY A 335 19.07 -10.90 29.86
N SER A 336 18.57 -10.86 28.64
CA SER A 336 19.15 -10.09 27.53
C SER A 336 18.53 -8.67 27.35
N ASN A 337 18.02 -8.10 28.43
CA ASN A 337 17.44 -6.76 28.41
C ASN A 337 18.51 -5.69 28.18
N PHE A 338 18.17 -4.68 27.38
CA PHE A 338 18.97 -3.49 27.14
C PHE A 338 18.11 -2.29 26.83
N MET A 339 18.68 -1.10 26.83
CA MET A 339 18.01 0.15 26.55
C MET A 339 18.42 0.68 25.18
N LEU A 340 17.44 1.19 24.44
CA LEU A 340 17.63 2.08 23.30
C LEU A 340 17.14 3.47 23.71
N GLU A 341 18.01 4.46 23.67
CA GLU A 341 17.61 5.84 23.87
C GLU A 341 16.72 6.30 22.73
N ALA A 342 15.64 6.98 23.06
CA ALA A 342 14.67 7.49 22.07
C ALA A 342 13.94 8.71 22.61
N ASP A 343 13.68 9.65 21.73
CA ASP A 343 12.83 10.80 21.99
C ASP A 343 11.45 10.62 21.33
N THR A 344 11.39 9.73 20.36
CA THR A 344 10.17 9.34 19.63
C THR A 344 10.18 7.84 19.33
N VAL A 345 9.02 7.20 19.47
CA VAL A 345 8.79 5.81 19.10
C VAL A 345 7.65 5.73 18.11
N VAL A 346 7.90 5.16 16.93
CA VAL A 346 6.84 4.90 15.92
C VAL A 346 6.50 3.42 15.91
N ILE A 347 5.22 3.09 16.18
CA ILE A 347 4.74 1.72 16.26
C ILE A 347 4.16 1.30 14.91
N ALA A 348 4.81 0.37 14.22
CA ALA A 348 4.51 -0.09 12.86
C ALA A 348 4.36 -1.62 12.77
N ILE A 349 3.63 -2.24 13.72
CA ILE A 349 3.47 -3.70 13.85
C ILE A 349 2.26 -4.28 13.14
N GLY A 350 1.63 -3.51 12.28
CA GLY A 350 0.48 -3.86 11.46
C GLY A 350 -0.75 -3.02 11.76
N GLN A 351 -1.77 -3.23 10.97
CA GLN A 351 -3.04 -2.53 11.04
C GLN A 351 -4.18 -3.50 11.35
N THR A 352 -5.31 -2.94 11.76
CA THR A 352 -6.56 -3.65 12.02
C THR A 352 -7.74 -2.82 11.55
N ILE A 353 -8.89 -3.45 11.53
CA ILE A 353 -10.17 -2.84 11.15
C ILE A 353 -11.10 -2.81 12.36
N ASP A 354 -11.92 -1.76 12.46
CA ASP A 354 -13.08 -1.75 13.33
C ASP A 354 -14.32 -2.09 12.51
N THR A 355 -14.88 -3.26 12.76
CA THR A 355 -16.09 -3.74 12.11
C THR A 355 -17.30 -3.81 13.05
N ASN A 356 -17.19 -3.29 14.29
CA ASN A 356 -18.27 -3.38 15.27
C ASN A 356 -19.57 -2.70 14.80
N TRP A 357 -19.44 -1.66 13.99
CA TRP A 357 -20.57 -0.93 13.39
C TRP A 357 -21.33 -1.71 12.30
N LEU A 358 -20.75 -2.82 11.78
CA LEU A 358 -21.39 -3.68 10.78
C LEU A 358 -22.49 -4.60 11.37
N GLY A 359 -22.62 -4.68 12.71
CA GLY A 359 -23.70 -5.47 13.36
C GLY A 359 -23.46 -6.98 13.23
N ASP A 360 -24.40 -7.69 12.62
CA ASP A 360 -24.54 -9.15 12.68
C ASP A 360 -23.62 -9.94 11.75
N PHE A 361 -22.70 -9.28 11.05
CA PHE A 361 -21.74 -10.00 10.20
C PHE A 361 -20.81 -10.88 11.04
N GLU A 362 -20.64 -12.15 10.62
CA GLU A 362 -19.66 -13.04 11.21
C GLU A 362 -18.23 -12.47 11.07
N ARG A 363 -17.45 -12.63 12.13
CA ARG A 363 -16.06 -12.14 12.18
C ARG A 363 -15.10 -13.28 12.38
N GLN A 364 -13.96 -13.18 11.71
CA GLN A 364 -12.83 -14.07 11.93
C GLN A 364 -11.71 -13.36 12.70
N GLY A 365 -10.68 -14.11 13.10
CA GLY A 365 -9.59 -13.60 13.93
C GLY A 365 -8.99 -12.28 13.45
N GLY A 366 -8.92 -11.29 14.36
CA GLY A 366 -8.44 -9.93 14.05
C GLY A 366 -9.55 -8.93 13.69
N GLY A 367 -10.84 -9.29 13.85
CA GLY A 367 -11.99 -8.42 13.61
C GLY A 367 -12.37 -8.28 12.13
N TYR A 368 -11.81 -9.11 11.25
CA TYR A 368 -12.18 -9.12 9.84
C TYR A 368 -13.56 -9.74 9.63
N VAL A 369 -14.32 -9.20 8.68
CA VAL A 369 -15.57 -9.83 8.24
C VAL A 369 -15.23 -11.17 7.59
N LYS A 370 -15.94 -12.23 8.01
CA LYS A 370 -15.82 -13.55 7.40
C LYS A 370 -16.53 -13.52 6.05
N VAL A 371 -15.88 -14.09 5.05
CA VAL A 371 -16.43 -14.22 3.70
C VAL A 371 -16.40 -15.67 3.26
N GLY A 372 -17.38 -16.08 2.46
CA GLY A 372 -17.42 -17.36 1.77
C GLY A 372 -16.46 -17.41 0.57
N GLU A 373 -16.49 -18.52 -0.18
CA GLU A 373 -15.64 -18.72 -1.37
C GLU A 373 -15.86 -17.66 -2.45
N ASN A 374 -17.08 -17.16 -2.59
CA ASN A 374 -17.43 -16.08 -3.54
C ASN A 374 -17.31 -14.68 -2.93
N PHE A 375 -16.56 -14.51 -1.83
CA PHE A 375 -16.37 -13.25 -1.10
C PHE A 375 -17.68 -12.63 -0.56
N GLN A 376 -18.76 -13.40 -0.48
CA GLN A 376 -20.03 -12.98 0.13
C GLN A 376 -19.96 -13.09 1.65
N THR A 377 -20.67 -12.19 2.34
CA THR A 377 -20.79 -12.14 3.81
C THR A 377 -22.13 -12.65 4.28
#